data_bffd498ebadc640780c82dcff933ad4b
#
_entry.id   bffd498ebadc640780c82dcff933ad4b
#
_cell.length_a   1.000
_cell.length_b   1.000
_cell.length_c   1.000
_cell.angle_alpha   90.00
_cell.angle_beta   90.00
_cell.angle_gamma   90.00
#
_symmetry.space_group_name_H-M   'P 1'
#
loop_
_entity.id
_entity.type
_entity.pdbx_description
1 polymer ?
#
loop_
_entity_poly.entity_id
_entity_poly.type
_entity_poly.pdbx_seq_one_letter_code
_entity_poly.pdbx_strand_id
1 'polypeptide(L)'
;MKLGESDYGAGNLRSVLNTFEAAGVTGHLVRTPEDAAGVTHLVLPGVGAFGDCAEKLRRQNLVPLVRAWIEQDRPFLGICVGYQVLFESGEESGQVPGLGILKGRVVRFSESELKVPHMGWNSVALTDPSDPIWKGMGKEPYFYFVHSYYCLLYTSD
;
A
#
# COMPACT_ATOMS: atom_id res chain seq x y z
N MET A 1 1.13 -19.73 6.00
CA MET A 1 0.91 -18.49 5.25
C MET A 1 1.23 -18.72 3.78
N LYS A 2 0.35 -18.33 2.88
CA LYS A 2 0.60 -18.33 1.43
C LYS A 2 0.48 -16.89 0.95
N LEU A 3 1.60 -16.29 0.56
CA LEU A 3 1.68 -14.90 0.14
C LEU A 3 1.45 -14.77 -1.35
N GLY A 4 0.58 -13.87 -1.77
CA GLY A 4 0.43 -13.41 -3.14
C GLY A 4 0.85 -11.95 -3.26
N GLU A 5 1.65 -11.61 -4.25
CA GLU A 5 2.01 -10.24 -4.58
C GLU A 5 1.38 -9.85 -5.90
N SER A 6 0.59 -8.77 -5.90
CA SER A 6 -0.10 -8.29 -7.10
C SER A 6 0.90 -7.76 -8.13
N ASP A 7 0.96 -8.40 -9.29
CA ASP A 7 1.77 -8.00 -10.44
C ASP A 7 0.88 -7.37 -11.52
N TYR A 8 0.79 -6.04 -11.48
CA TYR A 8 0.03 -5.24 -12.43
C TYR A 8 0.92 -4.32 -13.29
N GLY A 9 2.21 -4.62 -13.34
CA GLY A 9 3.18 -3.84 -14.13
C GLY A 9 3.68 -2.57 -13.44
N ALA A 10 3.50 -2.48 -12.12
CA ALA A 10 4.11 -1.44 -11.28
C ALA A 10 4.55 -2.06 -9.95
N GLY A 11 5.61 -1.54 -9.37
CA GLY A 11 6.18 -2.06 -8.13
C GLY A 11 7.57 -2.68 -8.34
N ASN A 12 8.33 -2.77 -7.26
CA ASN A 12 9.59 -3.50 -7.24
C ASN A 12 9.34 -4.92 -6.72
N LEU A 13 8.65 -5.72 -7.54
CA LEU A 13 8.17 -7.05 -7.19
C LEU A 13 9.27 -7.95 -6.61
N ARG A 14 10.43 -7.96 -7.27
CA ARG A 14 11.55 -8.80 -6.83
C ARG A 14 12.05 -8.44 -5.43
N SER A 15 12.14 -7.15 -5.12
CA SER A 15 12.57 -6.70 -3.78
C SER A 15 11.57 -7.09 -2.71
N VAL A 16 10.28 -7.00 -3.00
CA VAL A 16 9.22 -7.37 -2.05
C VAL A 16 9.25 -8.87 -1.78
N LEU A 17 9.25 -9.70 -2.84
CA LEU A 17 9.34 -11.16 -2.69
C LEU A 17 10.62 -11.59 -1.95
N ASN A 18 11.79 -11.04 -2.31
CA ASN A 18 13.05 -11.35 -1.64
C ASN A 18 13.02 -10.98 -0.14
N THR A 19 12.33 -9.89 0.22
CA THR A 19 12.16 -9.49 1.63
C THR A 19 11.33 -10.53 2.39
N PHE A 20 10.24 -10.99 1.80
CA PHE A 20 9.43 -12.04 2.41
C PHE A 20 10.16 -13.39 2.49
N GLU A 21 10.92 -13.75 1.45
CA GLU A 21 11.77 -14.95 1.47
C GLU A 21 12.82 -14.90 2.57
N ALA A 22 13.46 -13.75 2.78
CA ALA A 22 14.40 -13.54 3.89
C ALA A 22 13.73 -13.70 5.27
N ALA A 23 12.42 -13.41 5.35
CA ALA A 23 11.60 -13.66 6.53
C ALA A 23 11.04 -15.11 6.62
N GLY A 24 11.47 -16.01 5.73
CA GLY A 24 11.01 -17.39 5.68
C GLY A 24 9.63 -17.60 5.06
N VAL A 25 9.14 -16.63 4.29
CA VAL A 25 7.82 -16.68 3.65
C VAL A 25 7.98 -16.73 2.14
N THR A 26 7.58 -17.82 1.52
CA THR A 26 7.54 -17.94 0.05
C THR A 26 6.26 -17.30 -0.50
N GLY A 27 6.43 -16.40 -1.45
CA GLY A 27 5.35 -15.74 -2.17
C GLY A 27 5.33 -16.11 -3.65
N HIS A 28 4.22 -15.80 -4.33
CA HIS A 28 4.12 -15.89 -5.77
C HIS A 28 3.39 -14.66 -6.35
N LEU A 29 3.58 -14.42 -7.63
CA LEU A 29 2.95 -13.29 -8.32
C LEU A 29 1.48 -13.62 -8.66
N VAL A 30 0.62 -12.63 -8.42
CA VAL A 30 -0.81 -12.65 -8.73
C VAL A 30 -1.04 -11.65 -9.86
N ARG A 31 -1.23 -12.17 -11.08
CA ARG A 31 -1.48 -11.38 -12.30
C ARG A 31 -2.92 -11.39 -12.72
N THR A 32 -3.64 -12.43 -12.29
CA THR A 32 -5.07 -12.60 -12.55
C THR A 32 -5.79 -12.95 -11.24
N PRO A 33 -7.11 -12.79 -11.17
CA PRO A 33 -7.88 -13.23 -10.01
C PRO A 33 -7.70 -14.72 -9.69
N GLU A 34 -7.50 -15.55 -10.69
CA GLU A 34 -7.31 -17.00 -10.57
C GLU A 34 -6.00 -17.34 -9.86
N ASP A 35 -4.94 -16.55 -10.06
CA ASP A 35 -3.66 -16.73 -9.37
C ASP A 35 -3.77 -16.55 -7.85
N ALA A 36 -4.82 -15.87 -7.39
CA ALA A 36 -5.10 -15.71 -5.98
C ALA A 36 -5.72 -16.95 -5.31
N ALA A 37 -5.93 -18.03 -6.07
CA ALA A 37 -6.48 -19.25 -5.51
C ALA A 37 -5.54 -19.84 -4.44
N GLY A 38 -6.08 -20.00 -3.22
CA GLY A 38 -5.33 -20.52 -2.08
C GLY A 38 -4.36 -19.51 -1.42
N VAL A 39 -4.26 -18.28 -1.93
CA VAL A 39 -3.56 -17.16 -1.26
C VAL A 39 -4.27 -16.82 0.04
N THR A 40 -3.50 -16.59 1.11
CA THR A 40 -4.04 -16.19 2.42
C THR A 40 -3.71 -14.77 2.79
N HIS A 41 -2.67 -14.18 2.22
CA HIS A 41 -2.20 -12.81 2.47
C HIS A 41 -1.87 -12.17 1.12
N LEU A 42 -2.47 -11.02 0.84
CA LEU A 42 -2.26 -10.30 -0.42
C LEU A 42 -1.43 -9.04 -0.19
N VAL A 43 -0.40 -8.84 -1.00
CA VAL A 43 0.42 -7.63 -1.02
C VAL A 43 0.16 -6.86 -2.31
N LEU A 44 -0.08 -5.57 -2.18
CA LEU A 44 -0.19 -4.64 -3.29
C LEU A 44 0.98 -3.66 -3.23
N PRO A 45 2.07 -3.92 -3.96
CA PRO A 45 3.15 -2.97 -4.09
C PRO A 45 2.76 -1.82 -5.02
N GLY A 46 3.47 -0.70 -4.95
CA GLY A 46 3.28 0.39 -5.89
C GLY A 46 4.48 1.33 -5.89
N VAL A 47 4.97 1.66 -7.07
CA VAL A 47 6.00 2.68 -7.29
C VAL A 47 5.63 3.57 -8.46
N GLY A 48 6.12 4.80 -8.45
CA GLY A 48 5.83 5.80 -9.48
C GLY A 48 4.58 6.61 -9.15
N ALA A 49 3.88 7.09 -10.17
CA ALA A 49 2.75 8.00 -10.00
C ALA A 49 1.46 7.28 -9.60
N PHE A 50 0.68 7.92 -8.74
CA PHE A 50 -0.62 7.45 -8.26
C PHE A 50 -1.56 7.04 -9.42
N GLY A 51 -1.70 7.92 -10.42
CA GLY A 51 -2.60 7.69 -11.55
C GLY A 51 -2.20 6.48 -12.40
N ASP A 52 -0.91 6.33 -12.66
CA ASP A 52 -0.37 5.20 -13.43
C ASP A 52 -0.65 3.86 -12.74
N CYS A 53 -0.44 3.80 -11.42
CA CYS A 53 -0.71 2.60 -10.64
C CYS A 53 -2.20 2.26 -10.66
N ALA A 54 -3.08 3.24 -10.45
CA ALA A 54 -4.53 3.03 -10.46
C ALA A 54 -5.02 2.57 -11.85
N GLU A 55 -4.49 3.15 -12.94
CA GLU A 55 -4.85 2.76 -14.30
C GLU A 55 -4.38 1.34 -14.64
N LYS A 56 -3.13 0.99 -14.31
CA LYS A 56 -2.58 -0.35 -14.54
C LYS A 56 -3.38 -1.42 -13.80
N LEU A 57 -3.78 -1.18 -12.56
CA LEU A 57 -4.65 -2.09 -11.80
C LEU A 57 -6.00 -2.31 -12.50
N ARG A 58 -6.60 -1.25 -13.06
CA ARG A 58 -7.84 -1.37 -13.83
C ARG A 58 -7.64 -2.18 -15.12
N ARG A 59 -6.58 -1.87 -15.88
CA ARG A 59 -6.26 -2.60 -17.13
C ARG A 59 -6.00 -4.08 -16.92
N GLN A 60 -5.37 -4.45 -15.81
CA GLN A 60 -5.10 -5.85 -15.44
C GLN A 60 -6.30 -6.54 -14.77
N ASN A 61 -7.44 -5.85 -14.64
CA ASN A 61 -8.64 -6.37 -13.99
C ASN A 61 -8.40 -6.90 -12.57
N LEU A 62 -7.45 -6.33 -11.83
CA LEU A 62 -7.14 -6.71 -10.46
C LEU A 62 -7.93 -5.91 -9.42
N VAL A 63 -8.59 -4.81 -9.81
CA VAL A 63 -9.38 -3.98 -8.89
C VAL A 63 -10.50 -4.77 -8.19
N PRO A 64 -11.29 -5.63 -8.89
CA PRO A 64 -12.32 -6.44 -8.24
C PRO A 64 -11.73 -7.40 -7.19
N LEU A 65 -10.57 -8.01 -7.47
CA LEU A 65 -9.87 -8.88 -6.54
C LEU A 65 -9.47 -8.13 -5.27
N VAL A 66 -8.79 -6.97 -5.43
CA VAL A 66 -8.33 -6.15 -4.30
C VAL A 66 -9.51 -5.70 -3.45
N ARG A 67 -10.58 -5.22 -4.08
CA ARG A 67 -11.81 -4.81 -3.39
C ARG A 67 -12.42 -5.95 -2.59
N ALA A 68 -12.70 -7.07 -3.23
CA ALA A 68 -13.30 -8.23 -2.57
C ALA A 68 -12.42 -8.78 -1.44
N TRP A 69 -11.08 -8.70 -1.59
CA TRP A 69 -10.14 -9.13 -0.57
C TRP A 69 -10.26 -8.31 0.72
N ILE A 70 -10.34 -6.99 0.57
CA ILE A 70 -10.46 -6.05 1.71
C ILE A 70 -11.85 -6.12 2.32
N GLU A 71 -12.92 -6.18 1.50
CA GLU A 71 -14.31 -6.30 1.96
C GLU A 71 -14.57 -7.60 2.76
N GLN A 72 -13.81 -8.65 2.47
CA GLN A 72 -13.84 -9.92 3.21
C GLN A 72 -12.95 -9.93 4.46
N ASP A 73 -12.38 -8.80 4.83
CA ASP A 73 -11.48 -8.65 5.99
C ASP A 73 -10.28 -9.63 5.95
N ARG A 74 -9.77 -9.91 4.76
CA ARG A 74 -8.62 -10.81 4.56
C ARG A 74 -7.31 -10.03 4.73
N PRO A 75 -6.24 -10.66 5.26
CA PRO A 75 -4.94 -10.01 5.43
C PRO A 75 -4.42 -9.36 4.14
N PHE A 76 -4.23 -8.04 4.20
CA PHE A 76 -3.81 -7.21 3.08
C PHE A 76 -2.72 -6.22 3.50
N LEU A 77 -1.73 -6.02 2.63
CA LEU A 77 -0.67 -5.03 2.82
C LEU A 77 -0.50 -4.19 1.56
N GLY A 78 -0.85 -2.91 1.64
CA GLY A 78 -0.50 -1.92 0.62
C GLY A 78 0.86 -1.28 0.93
N ILE A 79 1.77 -1.28 -0.04
CA ILE A 79 3.12 -0.71 0.11
C ILE A 79 3.23 0.57 -0.73
N CYS A 80 3.54 1.70 -0.07
CA CYS A 80 3.74 3.00 -0.71
C CYS A 80 2.54 3.40 -1.58
N VAL A 81 2.71 3.61 -2.88
CA VAL A 81 1.62 3.94 -3.82
C VAL A 81 0.54 2.85 -3.85
N GLY A 82 0.89 1.58 -3.61
CA GLY A 82 -0.08 0.49 -3.49
C GLY A 82 -1.08 0.68 -2.34
N TYR A 83 -0.68 1.31 -1.23
CA TYR A 83 -1.60 1.75 -0.20
C TYR A 83 -2.39 2.99 -0.63
N GLN A 84 -1.72 3.98 -1.22
CA GLN A 84 -2.34 5.25 -1.61
C GLN A 84 -3.49 5.06 -2.61
N VAL A 85 -3.34 4.18 -3.59
CA VAL A 85 -4.39 3.96 -4.62
C VAL A 85 -5.70 3.40 -4.08
N LEU A 86 -5.74 2.90 -2.85
CA LEU A 86 -6.96 2.42 -2.21
C LEU A 86 -7.95 3.55 -1.93
N PHE A 87 -7.47 4.80 -1.81
CA PHE A 87 -8.29 5.97 -1.52
C PHE A 87 -9.12 6.43 -2.72
N GLU A 88 -10.03 7.39 -2.48
CA GLU A 88 -10.97 7.87 -3.51
C GLU A 88 -10.26 8.65 -4.62
N SER A 89 -9.22 9.43 -4.28
CA SER A 89 -8.48 10.24 -5.25
C SER A 89 -7.07 10.59 -4.78
N GLY A 90 -6.22 11.00 -5.72
CA GLY A 90 -4.89 11.56 -5.46
C GLY A 90 -4.66 12.85 -6.23
N GLU A 91 -3.89 13.78 -5.66
CA GLU A 91 -3.57 15.09 -6.24
C GLU A 91 -2.34 15.06 -7.17
N GLU A 92 -1.61 13.95 -7.20
CA GLU A 92 -0.45 13.80 -8.08
C GLU A 92 -0.90 13.83 -9.55
N SER A 93 -0.39 14.79 -10.31
CA SER A 93 -0.79 15.02 -11.72
C SER A 93 -2.26 15.45 -11.92
N GLY A 94 -2.84 16.17 -10.94
CA GLY A 94 -4.23 16.57 -10.92
C GLY A 94 -5.09 15.63 -10.06
N GLN A 95 -6.39 15.90 -9.99
CA GLN A 95 -7.29 15.00 -9.27
C GLN A 95 -7.54 13.71 -10.06
N VAL A 96 -6.80 12.67 -9.72
CA VAL A 96 -6.94 11.37 -10.36
C VAL A 96 -7.75 10.43 -9.47
N PRO A 97 -8.76 9.71 -9.99
CA PRO A 97 -9.54 8.76 -9.20
C PRO A 97 -8.70 7.55 -8.80
N GLY A 98 -8.72 7.24 -7.51
CA GLY A 98 -8.19 6.01 -6.94
C GLY A 98 -9.17 4.85 -7.05
N LEU A 99 -9.01 3.82 -6.25
CA LEU A 99 -9.90 2.65 -6.25
C LEU A 99 -11.19 2.88 -5.43
N GLY A 100 -11.21 3.91 -4.57
CA GLY A 100 -12.37 4.24 -3.73
C GLY A 100 -12.78 3.10 -2.79
N ILE A 101 -11.80 2.35 -2.28
CA ILE A 101 -12.01 1.29 -1.28
C ILE A 101 -12.00 1.90 0.12
N LEU A 102 -11.06 2.83 0.35
CA LEU A 102 -10.96 3.60 1.58
C LEU A 102 -11.46 5.03 1.34
N LYS A 103 -12.17 5.59 2.31
CA LYS A 103 -12.60 6.98 2.28
C LYS A 103 -11.44 7.92 2.56
N GLY A 104 -11.38 9.01 1.81
CA GLY A 104 -10.33 10.00 1.92
C GLY A 104 -9.58 10.21 0.62
N ARG A 105 -8.54 11.01 0.68
CA ARG A 105 -7.75 11.40 -0.48
C ARG A 105 -6.26 11.44 -0.18
N VAL A 106 -5.45 11.31 -1.21
CA VAL A 106 -3.99 11.45 -1.14
C VAL A 106 -3.63 12.87 -1.56
N VAL A 107 -3.05 13.63 -0.64
CA VAL A 107 -2.72 15.04 -0.83
C VAL A 107 -1.22 15.27 -0.70
N ARG A 108 -0.71 16.31 -1.34
CA ARG A 108 0.68 16.72 -1.22
C ARG A 108 0.91 17.42 0.13
N PHE A 109 2.08 17.22 0.72
CA PHE A 109 2.51 18.04 1.84
C PHE A 109 2.52 19.52 1.44
N SER A 110 1.98 20.38 2.30
CA SER A 110 2.04 21.82 2.12
C SER A 110 3.50 22.29 2.13
N GLU A 111 3.79 23.32 1.33
CA GLU A 111 5.06 24.02 1.42
C GLU A 111 5.16 24.69 2.80
N SER A 112 6.18 24.34 3.56
CA SER A 112 6.47 24.84 4.89
C SER A 112 7.99 24.98 5.02
N GLU A 113 8.47 25.26 6.23
CA GLU A 113 9.92 25.23 6.53
C GLU A 113 10.53 23.83 6.40
N LEU A 114 9.69 22.79 6.38
CA LEU A 114 10.12 21.41 6.23
C LEU A 114 10.28 21.04 4.75
N LYS A 115 11.35 20.31 4.48
CA LYS A 115 11.67 19.86 3.11
C LYS A 115 10.69 18.78 2.62
N VAL A 116 10.14 18.96 1.42
CA VAL A 116 9.36 17.96 0.68
C VAL A 116 10.20 17.45 -0.49
N PRO A 117 10.37 16.12 -0.68
CA PRO A 117 9.74 15.02 0.06
C PRO A 117 10.24 14.84 1.50
N HIS A 118 9.41 14.28 2.37
CA HIS A 118 9.85 13.70 3.63
C HIS A 118 10.73 12.50 3.29
N MET A 119 12.01 12.59 3.61
CA MET A 119 13.00 11.56 3.27
C MET A 119 13.93 11.31 4.45
N GLY A 120 13.96 10.07 4.93
CA GLY A 120 14.86 9.64 6.00
C GLY A 120 14.20 8.68 6.99
N TRP A 121 15.00 8.26 7.99
CA TRP A 121 14.53 7.47 9.10
C TRP A 121 13.79 8.34 10.11
N ASN A 122 12.59 7.91 10.49
CA ASN A 122 11.81 8.58 11.52
C ASN A 122 11.03 7.56 12.35
N SER A 123 10.73 7.93 13.59
CA SER A 123 9.93 7.09 14.50
C SER A 123 8.44 7.19 14.15
N VAL A 124 7.72 6.12 14.47
CA VAL A 124 6.26 6.06 14.33
C VAL A 124 5.63 5.92 15.70
N ALA A 125 4.70 6.83 16.02
CA ALA A 125 3.87 6.73 17.20
C ALA A 125 2.76 5.69 16.97
N LEU A 126 2.73 4.66 17.80
CA LEU A 126 1.74 3.60 17.70
C LEU A 126 0.43 4.03 18.38
N THR A 127 -0.66 4.13 17.63
CA THR A 127 -1.99 4.47 18.18
C THR A 127 -2.57 3.32 18.98
N ASP A 128 -2.33 2.08 18.55
CA ASP A 128 -2.65 0.87 19.30
C ASP A 128 -1.40 -0.04 19.37
N PRO A 129 -0.58 0.08 20.45
CA PRO A 129 0.61 -0.75 20.61
C PRO A 129 0.30 -2.25 20.84
N SER A 130 -0.94 -2.61 21.10
CA SER A 130 -1.37 -4.00 21.29
C SER A 130 -1.63 -4.75 19.98
N ASP A 131 -1.73 -4.04 18.87
CA ASP A 131 -1.96 -4.65 17.56
C ASP A 131 -0.82 -5.63 17.23
N PRO A 132 -1.17 -6.88 16.83
CA PRO A 132 -0.20 -7.93 16.50
C PRO A 132 0.82 -7.55 15.43
N ILE A 133 0.51 -6.58 14.55
CA ILE A 133 1.42 -6.09 13.50
C ILE A 133 2.72 -5.50 14.10
N TRP A 134 2.67 -4.98 15.32
CA TRP A 134 3.82 -4.36 16.00
C TRP A 134 4.65 -5.33 16.84
N LYS A 135 4.28 -6.62 16.83
CA LYS A 135 4.98 -7.62 17.64
C LYS A 135 6.47 -7.68 17.30
N GLY A 136 7.31 -7.39 18.29
CA GLY A 136 8.77 -7.41 18.16
C GLY A 136 9.40 -6.09 17.68
N MET A 137 8.61 -5.05 17.39
CA MET A 137 9.12 -3.77 16.87
C MET A 137 9.51 -2.74 17.95
N GLY A 138 9.25 -3.01 19.22
CA GLY A 138 9.50 -2.04 20.31
C GLY A 138 8.40 -0.97 20.38
N LYS A 139 8.61 0.04 21.26
CA LYS A 139 7.57 1.07 21.54
C LYS A 139 7.54 2.19 20.52
N GLU A 140 8.66 2.50 19.89
CA GLU A 140 8.83 3.56 18.91
C GLU A 140 9.63 3.02 17.73
N PRO A 141 9.00 2.22 16.84
CA PRO A 141 9.70 1.66 15.70
C PRO A 141 10.09 2.75 14.70
N TYR A 142 11.27 2.60 14.09
CA TYR A 142 11.76 3.49 13.04
C TYR A 142 11.49 2.91 11.68
N PHE A 143 11.02 3.77 10.76
CA PHE A 143 10.83 3.46 9.36
C PHE A 143 11.58 4.43 8.48
N TYR A 144 11.98 4.00 7.29
CA TYR A 144 12.52 4.87 6.26
C TYR A 144 11.38 5.45 5.42
N PHE A 145 11.23 6.76 5.47
CA PHE A 145 10.24 7.49 4.69
C PHE A 145 10.86 8.05 3.41
N VAL A 146 10.11 8.02 2.32
CA VAL A 146 10.42 8.71 1.07
C VAL A 146 9.11 9.03 0.34
N HIS A 147 8.48 10.16 0.69
CA HIS A 147 7.19 10.52 0.12
C HIS A 147 6.95 12.03 0.13
N SER A 148 6.20 12.50 -0.86
CA SER A 148 5.71 13.88 -0.98
C SER A 148 4.21 14.00 -0.71
N TYR A 149 3.51 12.87 -0.62
CA TYR A 149 2.07 12.78 -0.46
C TYR A 149 1.72 11.93 0.75
N TYR A 150 0.60 12.23 1.37
CA TYR A 150 0.06 11.46 2.51
C TYR A 150 -1.44 11.26 2.36
N CYS A 151 -1.97 10.28 3.08
CA CYS A 151 -3.38 9.94 3.05
C CYS A 151 -4.14 10.78 4.08
N LEU A 152 -5.04 11.62 3.59
CA LEU A 152 -5.94 12.41 4.42
C LEU A 152 -7.25 11.63 4.59
N LEU A 153 -7.41 11.04 5.78
CA LEU A 153 -8.64 10.36 6.16
C LEU A 153 -9.72 11.39 6.49
N TYR A 154 -10.95 11.15 6.03
CA TYR A 154 -12.09 11.88 6.56
C TYR A 154 -12.43 11.27 7.91
N THR A 155 -12.10 11.97 8.99
CA THR A 155 -12.66 11.64 10.30
C THR A 155 -14.11 12.06 10.28
N SER A 156 -15.04 11.13 10.48
CA SER A 156 -16.40 11.49 10.86
C SER A 156 -16.32 12.12 12.24
N ASP A 157 -16.70 13.39 12.35
CA ASP A 157 -16.94 14.06 13.62
C ASP A 157 -18.02 13.34 14.43
#